data_b2f3cdb7d1db4786205f2b5a33ef74b6
#
_entry.id   b2f3cdb7d1db4786205f2b5a33ef74b6
#
_cell.length_a   1.000
_cell.length_b   1.000
_cell.length_c   1.000
_cell.angle_alpha   90.00
_cell.angle_beta   90.00
_cell.angle_gamma   90.00
#
_symmetry.space_group_name_H-M   'P 1'
#
loop_
_entity.id
_entity.type
_entity.pdbx_description
1 polymer ?
#
loop_
_entity_poly.entity_id
_entity_poly.type
_entity_poly.pdbx_seq_one_letter_code
_entity_poly.pdbx_strand_id
1 'polypeptide(L)'
;MGLKVKALHLGDILMDWSFLLFAFNPGRKSCIPINAYLILGAEAPILVDTGVRDVNLFPPIMKGWSTPEQDLIRLLRNEGLEPGDIGYIIQTHLDIDHTGKTPLFPNAKIIVQRKEMAFQASYWSKLGHSPDLPWFVSNLDRVEFIDGDMELFPGIKCVLATAHTEGHQHVEVQTDAGKAIMVGDNVYDIPMQLEERTGPGSTWVAGNCFNRALLLDVLFKLRWELKRGSLILPTHTYEPFDRYKLGKKLSDKRSDYEGFPTLDWPPK
;
A
#
# COMPACT_ATOMS: atom_id res chain seq x y z
N MET A 1 22.89 -6.59 11.55
CA MET A 1 22.55 -5.33 10.84
C MET A 1 21.12 -4.97 11.23
N GLY A 2 20.80 -3.68 11.38
CA GLY A 2 19.44 -3.26 11.68
C GLY A 2 18.48 -3.43 10.49
N LEU A 3 17.19 -3.42 10.75
CA LEU A 3 16.17 -3.50 9.71
C LEU A 3 16.16 -2.22 8.85
N LYS A 4 16.00 -2.39 7.55
CA LYS A 4 15.90 -1.31 6.57
C LYS A 4 14.67 -1.48 5.71
N VAL A 5 14.00 -0.38 5.38
CA VAL A 5 12.85 -0.35 4.48
C VAL A 5 13.23 0.42 3.22
N LYS A 6 12.92 -0.14 2.05
CA LYS A 6 13.05 0.53 0.74
C LYS A 6 11.69 0.58 0.07
N ALA A 7 11.38 1.70 -0.55
CA ALA A 7 10.18 1.86 -1.37
C ALA A 7 10.50 1.52 -2.83
N LEU A 8 9.65 0.71 -3.45
CA LEU A 8 9.73 0.26 -4.82
C LEU A 8 8.57 0.86 -5.61
N HIS A 9 8.86 1.70 -6.61
CA HIS A 9 7.85 2.34 -7.45
C HIS A 9 7.50 1.45 -8.64
N LEU A 10 6.32 0.82 -8.63
CA LEU A 10 5.93 -0.24 -9.57
C LEU A 10 5.05 0.22 -10.72
N GLY A 11 4.52 1.42 -10.66
CA GLY A 11 3.62 1.98 -11.67
C GLY A 11 2.86 3.18 -11.14
N ASP A 12 1.95 3.68 -11.96
CA ASP A 12 1.09 4.82 -11.64
C ASP A 12 -0.35 4.51 -12.06
N ILE A 13 -1.34 5.03 -11.33
CA ILE A 13 -2.77 4.88 -11.62
C ILE A 13 -3.43 6.26 -11.65
N LEU A 14 -4.28 6.48 -12.64
CA LEU A 14 -5.20 7.61 -12.71
C LEU A 14 -6.53 7.23 -12.08
N MET A 15 -6.91 7.91 -11.02
CA MET A 15 -8.15 7.69 -10.28
C MET A 15 -8.92 8.98 -10.04
N ASP A 16 -10.24 8.87 -9.89
CA ASP A 16 -11.07 9.98 -9.45
C ASP A 16 -10.77 10.33 -7.98
N TRP A 17 -10.69 11.63 -7.67
CA TRP A 17 -10.42 12.08 -6.30
C TRP A 17 -11.45 11.58 -5.29
N SER A 18 -12.70 11.40 -5.70
CA SER A 18 -13.75 10.91 -4.81
C SER A 18 -13.55 9.43 -4.38
N PHE A 19 -12.77 8.67 -5.14
CA PHE A 19 -12.30 7.34 -4.75
C PHE A 19 -11.21 7.40 -3.69
N LEU A 20 -10.30 8.36 -3.82
CA LEU A 20 -9.19 8.55 -2.89
C LEU A 20 -9.67 9.14 -1.57
N LEU A 21 -10.47 10.20 -1.67
CA LEU A 21 -11.03 10.93 -0.52
C LEU A 21 -12.54 11.10 -0.72
N PHE A 22 -13.32 10.64 0.24
CA PHE A 22 -14.78 10.59 0.14
C PHE A 22 -15.41 11.93 -0.21
N ALA A 23 -16.16 11.94 -1.30
CA ALA A 23 -16.85 13.11 -1.84
C ALA A 23 -15.94 14.32 -2.16
N PHE A 24 -14.63 14.12 -2.22
CA PHE A 24 -13.69 15.19 -2.59
C PHE A 24 -13.56 15.30 -4.11
N ASN A 25 -13.79 16.47 -4.65
CA ASN A 25 -13.65 16.80 -6.08
C ASN A 25 -14.16 15.72 -7.07
N PRO A 26 -15.43 15.27 -7.00
CA PRO A 26 -15.95 14.24 -7.89
C PRO A 26 -15.78 14.63 -9.37
N GLY A 27 -15.41 13.66 -10.21
CA GLY A 27 -15.14 13.86 -11.63
C GLY A 27 -13.75 14.40 -11.95
N ARG A 28 -12.98 14.83 -10.95
CA ARG A 28 -11.57 15.21 -11.14
C ARG A 28 -10.67 14.02 -10.82
N LYS A 29 -9.62 13.86 -11.63
CA LYS A 29 -8.71 12.71 -11.53
C LYS A 29 -7.38 13.13 -10.94
N SER A 30 -6.73 12.21 -10.23
CA SER A 30 -5.36 12.32 -9.74
C SER A 30 -4.55 11.13 -10.20
N CYS A 31 -3.29 11.36 -10.48
CA CYS A 31 -2.33 10.30 -10.74
C CYS A 31 -1.58 9.98 -9.45
N ILE A 32 -1.65 8.74 -9.02
CA ILE A 32 -1.03 8.22 -7.80
C ILE A 32 -0.11 7.06 -8.12
N PRO A 33 0.98 6.82 -7.38
CA PRO A 33 1.88 5.70 -7.63
C PRO A 33 1.28 4.38 -7.13
N ILE A 34 1.87 3.27 -7.59
CA ILE A 34 1.74 1.94 -7.00
C ILE A 34 3.09 1.62 -6.35
N ASN A 35 3.12 1.50 -5.04
CA ASN A 35 4.33 1.19 -4.29
C ASN A 35 4.24 -0.19 -3.66
N ALA A 36 5.36 -0.89 -3.63
CA ALA A 36 5.63 -1.99 -2.70
C ALA A 36 6.82 -1.62 -1.83
N TYR A 37 7.06 -2.40 -0.78
CA TYR A 37 8.19 -2.14 0.11
C TYR A 37 9.04 -3.39 0.28
N LEU A 38 10.35 -3.20 0.31
CA LEU A 38 11.34 -4.24 0.59
C LEU A 38 11.94 -4.01 1.98
N ILE A 39 11.82 -5.02 2.84
CA ILE A 39 12.43 -5.04 4.16
C ILE A 39 13.67 -5.93 4.10
N LEU A 40 14.81 -5.37 4.51
CA LEU A 40 16.11 -6.01 4.57
C LEU A 40 16.62 -6.05 6.01
N GLY A 41 17.46 -7.05 6.32
CA GLY A 41 18.07 -7.21 7.64
C GLY A 41 17.35 -8.19 8.56
N ALA A 42 16.22 -8.77 8.14
CA ALA A 42 15.59 -9.93 8.75
C ALA A 42 16.31 -11.23 8.34
N GLU A 43 15.84 -12.38 8.77
CA GLU A 43 16.42 -13.70 8.41
C GLU A 43 16.41 -13.97 6.89
N ALA A 44 15.44 -13.39 6.18
CA ALA A 44 15.35 -13.36 4.73
C ALA A 44 14.75 -12.02 4.27
N PRO A 45 14.97 -11.58 3.01
CA PRO A 45 14.28 -10.42 2.45
C PRO A 45 12.77 -10.61 2.44
N ILE A 46 12.03 -9.54 2.79
CA ILE A 46 10.57 -9.54 2.89
C ILE A 46 10.02 -8.48 1.95
N LEU A 47 9.01 -8.83 1.14
CA LEU A 47 8.21 -7.85 0.43
C LEU A 47 6.93 -7.52 1.21
N VAL A 48 6.52 -6.27 1.18
CA VAL A 48 5.18 -5.83 1.56
C VAL A 48 4.48 -5.39 0.28
N ASP A 49 3.48 -6.15 -0.13
CA ASP A 49 2.79 -6.12 -1.41
C ASP A 49 3.71 -6.37 -2.63
N THR A 50 3.10 -6.55 -3.81
CA THR A 50 3.83 -6.93 -5.04
C THR A 50 3.39 -6.15 -6.27
N GLY A 51 2.49 -5.18 -6.12
CA GLY A 51 1.97 -4.39 -7.25
C GLY A 51 0.98 -5.14 -8.13
N VAL A 52 0.60 -4.52 -9.23
CA VAL A 52 -0.28 -5.11 -10.24
C VAL A 52 0.51 -6.00 -11.21
N ARG A 53 -0.12 -7.07 -11.68
CA ARG A 53 0.48 -7.97 -12.69
C ARG A 53 0.55 -7.30 -14.06
N ASP A 54 -0.53 -6.67 -14.47
CA ASP A 54 -0.68 -5.95 -15.73
C ASP A 54 -1.61 -4.75 -15.50
N VAL A 55 -1.13 -3.56 -15.82
CA VAL A 55 -1.90 -2.30 -15.67
C VAL A 55 -3.16 -2.24 -16.55
N ASN A 56 -3.27 -3.10 -17.55
CA ASN A 56 -4.46 -3.22 -18.39
C ASN A 56 -5.61 -4.01 -17.71
N LEU A 57 -5.35 -4.62 -16.56
CA LEU A 57 -6.37 -5.33 -15.77
C LEU A 57 -7.21 -4.39 -14.90
N PHE A 58 -6.83 -3.13 -14.78
CA PHE A 58 -7.64 -2.17 -14.04
C PHE A 58 -9.02 -1.97 -14.70
N PRO A 59 -10.08 -1.79 -13.90
CA PRO A 59 -11.40 -1.49 -14.44
C PRO A 59 -11.39 -0.19 -15.27
N PRO A 60 -12.33 -0.02 -16.24
CA PRO A 60 -12.33 1.11 -17.18
C PRO A 60 -12.35 2.52 -16.55
N ILE A 61 -12.76 2.63 -15.29
CA ILE A 61 -12.75 3.89 -14.52
C ILE A 61 -11.33 4.32 -14.10
N MET A 62 -10.38 3.40 -14.16
CA MET A 62 -8.97 3.59 -13.83
C MET A 62 -8.12 3.49 -15.09
N LYS A 63 -6.96 4.12 -15.07
CA LYS A 63 -5.95 3.93 -16.12
C LYS A 63 -4.60 3.79 -15.47
N GLY A 64 -3.94 2.65 -15.71
CA GLY A 64 -2.62 2.37 -15.19
C GLY A 64 -1.52 2.59 -16.21
N TRP A 65 -0.31 2.86 -15.73
CA TRP A 65 0.93 2.87 -16.49
C TRP A 65 2.05 2.22 -15.69
N SER A 66 2.94 1.56 -16.42
CA SER A 66 4.22 1.13 -15.88
C SER A 66 5.27 1.20 -17.00
N THR A 67 6.52 1.36 -16.61
CA THR A 67 7.67 1.32 -17.51
C THR A 67 8.52 0.09 -17.21
N PRO A 68 9.42 -0.34 -18.12
CA PRO A 68 10.34 -1.44 -17.82
C PRO A 68 11.22 -1.19 -16.58
N GLU A 69 11.49 0.07 -16.22
CA GLU A 69 12.22 0.46 -15.01
C GLU A 69 11.44 0.22 -13.73
N GLN A 70 10.11 0.19 -13.82
CA GLN A 70 9.17 -0.05 -12.71
C GLN A 70 8.85 -1.55 -12.54
N ASP A 71 9.51 -2.43 -13.28
CA ASP A 71 9.36 -3.87 -13.10
C ASP A 71 9.93 -4.32 -11.75
N LEU A 72 9.11 -5.04 -10.96
CA LEU A 72 9.47 -5.45 -9.61
C LEU A 72 10.73 -6.32 -9.58
N ILE A 73 10.87 -7.24 -10.53
CA ILE A 73 12.04 -8.14 -10.58
C ILE A 73 13.30 -7.34 -10.90
N ARG A 74 13.20 -6.38 -11.83
CA ARG A 74 14.31 -5.49 -12.14
C ARG A 74 14.71 -4.63 -10.93
N LEU A 75 13.74 -4.13 -10.19
CA LEU A 75 14.01 -3.35 -8.96
C LEU A 75 14.69 -4.19 -7.90
N LEU A 76 14.29 -5.45 -7.72
CA LEU A 76 14.94 -6.38 -6.79
C LEU A 76 16.37 -6.70 -7.25
N ARG A 77 16.61 -6.90 -8.55
CA ARG A 77 17.96 -7.10 -9.09
C ARG A 77 18.89 -5.91 -8.87
N ASN A 78 18.37 -4.68 -8.89
CA ASN A 78 19.15 -3.49 -8.54
C ASN A 78 19.57 -3.50 -7.06
N GLU A 79 18.89 -4.28 -6.20
CA GLU A 79 19.26 -4.53 -4.80
C GLU A 79 20.09 -5.81 -4.62
N GLY A 80 20.47 -6.47 -5.72
CA GLY A 80 21.22 -7.72 -5.71
C GLY A 80 20.40 -8.96 -5.36
N LEU A 81 19.07 -8.91 -5.55
CA LEU A 81 18.14 -9.98 -5.21
C LEU A 81 17.48 -10.58 -6.45
N GLU A 82 17.32 -11.90 -6.45
CA GLU A 82 16.48 -12.62 -7.40
C GLU A 82 15.14 -13.01 -6.73
N PRO A 83 14.10 -13.36 -7.50
CA PRO A 83 12.81 -13.77 -6.94
C PRO A 83 12.89 -14.91 -5.92
N GLY A 84 13.83 -15.83 -6.11
CA GLY A 84 14.05 -16.95 -5.20
C GLY A 84 14.65 -16.58 -3.84
N ASP A 85 15.19 -15.39 -3.70
CA ASP A 85 15.78 -14.89 -2.44
C ASP A 85 14.72 -14.30 -1.50
N ILE A 86 13.54 -13.98 -1.99
CA ILE A 86 12.43 -13.47 -1.17
C ILE A 86 11.86 -14.61 -0.34
N GLY A 87 12.02 -14.51 0.97
CA GLY A 87 11.53 -15.52 1.91
C GLY A 87 10.08 -15.32 2.32
N TYR A 88 9.61 -14.08 2.35
CA TYR A 88 8.25 -13.75 2.80
C TYR A 88 7.65 -12.62 1.97
N ILE A 89 6.33 -12.70 1.77
CA ILE A 89 5.51 -11.60 1.25
C ILE A 89 4.41 -11.34 2.27
N ILE A 90 4.34 -10.12 2.78
CA ILE A 90 3.25 -9.69 3.66
C ILE A 90 2.29 -8.89 2.79
N GLN A 91 1.06 -9.39 2.63
CA GLN A 91 0.02 -8.67 1.90
C GLN A 91 -0.72 -7.74 2.87
N THR A 92 -0.78 -6.44 2.55
CA THR A 92 -1.59 -5.51 3.33
C THR A 92 -3.06 -5.86 3.19
N HIS A 93 -3.48 -6.22 1.99
CA HIS A 93 -4.78 -6.76 1.60
C HIS A 93 -4.66 -7.43 0.22
N LEU A 94 -5.77 -7.93 -0.36
CA LEU A 94 -5.71 -8.74 -1.57
C LEU A 94 -6.32 -8.07 -2.82
N ASP A 95 -6.27 -6.75 -2.92
CA ASP A 95 -6.67 -6.05 -4.13
C ASP A 95 -5.64 -6.19 -5.26
N ILE A 96 -6.06 -5.94 -6.49
CA ILE A 96 -5.36 -6.22 -7.75
C ILE A 96 -3.95 -5.63 -7.83
N ASP A 97 -3.77 -4.45 -7.27
CA ASP A 97 -2.52 -3.70 -7.32
C ASP A 97 -1.59 -3.91 -6.11
N HIS A 98 -1.95 -4.90 -5.28
CA HIS A 98 -1.13 -5.36 -4.16
C HIS A 98 -0.62 -6.79 -4.36
N THR A 99 -1.34 -7.62 -5.11
CA THR A 99 -1.10 -9.08 -5.17
C THR A 99 -0.53 -9.58 -6.48
N GLY A 100 -0.58 -8.78 -7.53
CA GLY A 100 -0.48 -9.25 -8.90
C GLY A 100 0.81 -9.98 -9.27
N LYS A 101 1.94 -9.66 -8.64
CA LYS A 101 3.23 -10.32 -8.91
C LYS A 101 3.63 -11.35 -7.86
N THR A 102 2.79 -11.63 -6.85
CA THR A 102 3.03 -12.67 -5.83
C THR A 102 3.41 -14.03 -6.42
N PRO A 103 2.80 -14.49 -7.53
CA PRO A 103 3.16 -15.77 -8.16
C PRO A 103 4.62 -15.88 -8.64
N LEU A 104 5.32 -14.76 -8.84
CA LEU A 104 6.69 -14.73 -9.33
C LEU A 104 7.74 -15.13 -8.29
N PHE A 105 7.36 -15.29 -7.01
CA PHE A 105 8.26 -15.56 -5.89
C PHE A 105 8.10 -17.01 -5.40
N PRO A 106 8.85 -17.97 -5.95
CA PRO A 106 8.57 -19.39 -5.75
C PRO A 106 8.81 -19.88 -4.32
N ASN A 107 9.72 -19.24 -3.60
CA ASN A 107 10.14 -19.66 -2.24
C ASN A 107 9.43 -18.88 -1.13
N ALA A 108 8.71 -17.81 -1.45
CA ALA A 108 8.11 -16.94 -0.45
C ALA A 108 6.91 -17.60 0.25
N LYS A 109 6.89 -17.53 1.58
CA LYS A 109 5.66 -17.69 2.38
C LYS A 109 4.86 -16.39 2.33
N ILE A 110 3.55 -16.51 2.25
CA ILE A 110 2.66 -15.36 2.06
C ILE A 110 1.83 -15.15 3.31
N ILE A 111 2.03 -14.03 3.98
CA ILE A 111 1.36 -13.69 5.23
C ILE A 111 0.11 -12.88 4.94
N VAL A 112 -1.05 -13.39 5.34
CA VAL A 112 -2.36 -12.79 5.07
C VAL A 112 -3.24 -12.89 6.32
N GLN A 113 -3.99 -11.85 6.63
CA GLN A 113 -5.05 -11.94 7.63
C GLN A 113 -6.15 -12.92 7.14
N ARG A 114 -6.57 -13.87 7.96
CA ARG A 114 -7.66 -14.81 7.62
C ARG A 114 -8.93 -14.09 7.22
N LYS A 115 -9.25 -12.99 7.89
CA LYS A 115 -10.39 -12.14 7.56
C LYS A 115 -10.30 -11.55 6.16
N GLU A 116 -9.10 -11.24 5.67
CA GLU A 116 -8.90 -10.70 4.33
C GLU A 116 -9.30 -11.73 3.25
N MET A 117 -8.82 -12.96 3.40
CA MET A 117 -9.20 -14.03 2.47
C MET A 117 -10.71 -14.28 2.45
N ALA A 118 -11.35 -14.27 3.62
CA ALA A 118 -12.80 -14.46 3.74
C ALA A 118 -13.57 -13.29 3.11
N PHE A 119 -13.13 -12.06 3.34
CA PHE A 119 -13.74 -10.85 2.78
C PHE A 119 -13.65 -10.84 1.26
N GLN A 120 -12.47 -11.10 0.71
CA GLN A 120 -12.24 -11.15 -0.74
C GLN A 120 -13.05 -12.28 -1.40
N ALA A 121 -13.12 -13.46 -0.78
CA ALA A 121 -13.89 -14.59 -1.30
C ALA A 121 -15.42 -14.35 -1.29
N SER A 122 -15.93 -13.42 -0.49
CA SER A 122 -17.37 -13.18 -0.34
C SER A 122 -17.92 -12.24 -1.42
N TYR A 123 -17.82 -10.96 -1.17
CA TYR A 123 -18.49 -9.92 -1.99
C TYR A 123 -17.49 -9.15 -2.86
N TRP A 124 -16.31 -8.84 -2.33
CA TRP A 124 -15.35 -7.92 -2.93
C TRP A 124 -14.77 -8.43 -4.25
N SER A 125 -14.50 -9.74 -4.33
CA SER A 125 -14.02 -10.37 -5.57
C SER A 125 -15.03 -10.25 -6.73
N LYS A 126 -16.32 -10.23 -6.42
CA LYS A 126 -17.38 -10.08 -7.44
C LYS A 126 -17.41 -8.68 -8.07
N LEU A 127 -16.79 -7.70 -7.42
CA LEU A 127 -16.60 -6.36 -7.95
C LEU A 127 -15.32 -6.23 -8.80
N GLY A 128 -14.54 -7.32 -8.96
CA GLY A 128 -13.32 -7.32 -9.76
C GLY A 128 -12.08 -6.78 -9.04
N HIS A 129 -12.16 -6.56 -7.73
CA HIS A 129 -11.03 -6.04 -6.95
C HIS A 129 -9.91 -7.06 -6.75
N SER A 130 -10.22 -8.37 -6.77
CA SER A 130 -9.26 -9.44 -6.48
C SER A 130 -9.20 -10.50 -7.57
N PRO A 131 -8.72 -10.17 -8.77
CA PRO A 131 -8.59 -11.12 -9.87
C PRO A 131 -7.55 -12.23 -9.59
N ASP A 132 -6.66 -12.02 -8.64
CA ASP A 132 -5.62 -12.97 -8.27
C ASP A 132 -6.05 -13.94 -7.15
N LEU A 133 -7.25 -13.75 -6.56
CA LEU A 133 -7.79 -14.62 -5.52
C LEU A 133 -7.77 -16.12 -5.89
N PRO A 134 -8.09 -16.56 -7.12
CA PRO A 134 -8.00 -17.96 -7.50
C PRO A 134 -6.60 -18.56 -7.33
N TRP A 135 -5.54 -17.76 -7.56
CA TRP A 135 -4.18 -18.20 -7.34
C TRP A 135 -3.91 -18.47 -5.85
N PHE A 136 -4.35 -17.55 -4.95
CA PHE A 136 -4.21 -17.74 -3.50
C PHE A 136 -4.92 -18.99 -3.03
N VAL A 137 -6.16 -19.22 -3.50
CA VAL A 137 -6.95 -20.42 -3.17
C VAL A 137 -6.25 -21.69 -3.65
N SER A 138 -5.58 -21.66 -4.80
CA SER A 138 -4.87 -22.81 -5.35
C SER A 138 -3.48 -23.06 -4.71
N ASN A 139 -2.98 -22.13 -3.90
CA ASN A 139 -1.65 -22.18 -3.28
C ASN A 139 -1.72 -21.94 -1.76
N LEU A 140 -2.76 -22.49 -1.10
CA LEU A 140 -2.97 -22.31 0.34
C LEU A 140 -1.84 -22.90 1.20
N ASP A 141 -1.10 -23.86 0.68
CA ASP A 141 0.11 -24.44 1.32
C ASP A 141 1.24 -23.41 1.48
N ARG A 142 1.22 -22.35 0.70
CA ARG A 142 2.16 -21.22 0.77
C ARG A 142 1.64 -20.04 1.59
N VAL A 143 0.36 -20.06 1.94
CA VAL A 143 -0.30 -18.96 2.67
C VAL A 143 -0.29 -19.26 4.16
N GLU A 144 0.32 -18.39 4.93
CA GLU A 144 0.28 -18.39 6.38
C GLU A 144 -0.77 -17.38 6.86
N PHE A 145 -1.84 -17.90 7.42
CA PHE A 145 -2.91 -17.08 7.97
C PHE A 145 -2.59 -16.59 9.37
N ILE A 146 -2.77 -15.30 9.58
CA ILE A 146 -2.69 -14.69 10.90
C ILE A 146 -4.07 -14.15 11.31
N ASP A 147 -4.30 -14.00 12.60
CA ASP A 147 -5.55 -13.51 13.17
C ASP A 147 -5.25 -12.36 14.14
N GLY A 148 -5.51 -11.12 13.70
CA GLY A 148 -5.24 -9.93 14.48
C GLY A 148 -3.78 -9.46 14.44
N ASP A 149 -3.34 -8.83 15.51
CA ASP A 149 -1.97 -8.32 15.65
C ASP A 149 -0.99 -9.45 15.93
N MET A 150 0.13 -9.47 15.20
CA MET A 150 1.17 -10.48 15.37
C MET A 150 2.57 -9.90 15.11
N GLU A 151 3.52 -10.12 16.00
CA GLU A 151 4.94 -9.93 15.72
C GLU A 151 5.44 -11.16 14.96
N LEU A 152 5.83 -10.95 13.69
CA LEU A 152 6.30 -12.03 12.80
C LEU A 152 7.79 -12.34 13.02
N PHE A 153 8.56 -11.28 13.18
CA PHE A 153 9.99 -11.32 13.39
C PHE A 153 10.37 -10.21 14.38
N PRO A 154 11.52 -10.32 15.07
CA PRO A 154 11.96 -9.25 15.96
C PRO A 154 11.97 -7.89 15.27
N GLY A 155 11.11 -7.00 15.75
CA GLY A 155 10.94 -5.65 15.18
C GLY A 155 10.08 -5.56 13.92
N ILE A 156 9.41 -6.62 13.49
CA ILE A 156 8.45 -6.61 12.37
C ILE A 156 7.10 -7.14 12.86
N LYS A 157 6.09 -6.29 12.85
CA LYS A 157 4.74 -6.59 13.35
C LYS A 157 3.69 -6.34 12.29
N CYS A 158 2.78 -7.29 12.08
CA CYS A 158 1.50 -7.07 11.42
C CYS A 158 0.48 -6.57 12.45
N VAL A 159 -0.26 -5.53 12.07
CA VAL A 159 -1.32 -4.93 12.90
C VAL A 159 -2.61 -4.95 12.09
N LEU A 160 -3.64 -5.63 12.58
CA LEU A 160 -4.95 -5.62 11.94
C LEU A 160 -5.51 -4.19 11.96
N ALA A 161 -5.79 -3.66 10.79
CA ALA A 161 -6.22 -2.27 10.57
C ALA A 161 -7.47 -2.24 9.67
N THR A 162 -8.52 -2.94 10.13
CA THR A 162 -9.82 -3.04 9.44
C THR A 162 -10.36 -1.65 9.11
N ALA A 163 -10.41 -1.34 7.81
CA ALA A 163 -11.05 -0.13 7.30
C ALA A 163 -11.24 -0.19 5.79
N HIS A 164 -10.17 -0.18 4.98
CA HIS A 164 -10.22 -0.30 3.53
C HIS A 164 -10.85 -1.64 3.12
N THR A 165 -10.34 -2.73 3.65
CA THR A 165 -10.99 -4.04 3.64
C THR A 165 -11.17 -4.56 5.07
N GLU A 166 -11.93 -5.65 5.25
CA GLU A 166 -12.18 -6.20 6.58
C GLU A 166 -10.93 -6.80 7.23
N GLY A 167 -10.05 -7.37 6.42
CA GLY A 167 -8.80 -7.97 6.85
C GLY A 167 -7.55 -7.16 6.52
N HIS A 168 -7.71 -5.87 6.16
CA HIS A 168 -6.57 -5.01 5.89
C HIS A 168 -5.64 -4.93 7.10
N GLN A 169 -4.32 -4.98 6.85
CA GLN A 169 -3.30 -4.87 7.89
C GLN A 169 -2.21 -3.85 7.55
N HIS A 170 -1.64 -3.26 8.59
CA HIS A 170 -0.41 -2.49 8.52
C HIS A 170 0.79 -3.37 8.83
N VAL A 171 1.95 -3.00 8.30
CA VAL A 171 3.23 -3.63 8.65
C VAL A 171 4.11 -2.59 9.33
N GLU A 172 4.38 -2.79 10.62
CA GLU A 172 5.27 -1.95 11.41
C GLU A 172 6.67 -2.54 11.45
N VAL A 173 7.68 -1.72 11.18
CA VAL A 173 9.09 -2.11 11.18
C VAL A 173 9.90 -1.16 12.05
N GLN A 174 10.63 -1.70 13.02
CA GLN A 174 11.57 -0.94 13.84
C GLN A 174 12.90 -0.86 13.09
N THR A 175 13.17 0.26 12.46
CA THR A 175 14.43 0.49 11.75
C THR A 175 15.43 1.26 12.61
N ASP A 176 16.70 1.29 12.20
CA ASP A 176 17.73 2.12 12.86
C ASP A 176 17.39 3.62 12.79
N ALA A 177 16.57 4.04 11.82
CA ALA A 177 16.11 5.43 11.63
C ALA A 177 14.79 5.75 12.34
N GLY A 178 14.18 4.79 13.05
CA GLY A 178 12.88 4.91 13.71
C GLY A 178 11.84 3.94 13.15
N LYS A 179 10.60 4.06 13.65
CA LYS A 179 9.49 3.18 13.24
C LYS A 179 8.97 3.58 11.85
N ALA A 180 8.88 2.61 10.95
CA ALA A 180 8.21 2.73 9.65
C ALA A 180 6.93 1.90 9.65
N ILE A 181 5.83 2.44 9.12
CA ILE A 181 4.52 1.78 9.08
C ILE A 181 4.02 1.81 7.64
N MET A 182 4.02 0.67 6.97
CA MET A 182 3.38 0.46 5.68
C MET A 182 1.88 0.30 5.92
N VAL A 183 1.09 1.27 5.42
CA VAL A 183 -0.34 1.40 5.77
C VAL A 183 -1.29 1.01 4.66
N GLY A 184 -0.77 0.51 3.54
CA GLY A 184 -1.59 0.11 2.38
C GLY A 184 -2.54 1.23 1.95
N ASP A 185 -3.80 0.90 1.80
CA ASP A 185 -4.87 1.75 1.28
C ASP A 185 -5.73 2.45 2.34
N ASN A 186 -5.32 2.38 3.60
CA ASN A 186 -5.94 3.18 4.64
C ASN A 186 -5.59 4.67 4.54
N VAL A 187 -4.51 5.02 3.79
CA VAL A 187 -4.09 6.41 3.56
C VAL A 187 -3.76 6.61 2.08
N TYR A 188 -4.38 7.60 1.45
CA TYR A 188 -4.14 8.03 0.08
C TYR A 188 -3.49 9.44 -0.02
N ASP A 189 -3.58 10.23 1.04
CA ASP A 189 -3.00 11.58 1.11
C ASP A 189 -2.64 11.91 2.57
N ILE A 190 -1.35 11.94 2.87
CA ILE A 190 -0.86 12.21 4.23
C ILE A 190 -1.28 13.60 4.69
N PRO A 191 -1.07 14.68 3.90
CA PRO A 191 -1.50 16.01 4.30
C PRO A 191 -2.98 16.13 4.63
N MET A 192 -3.87 15.54 3.84
CA MET A 192 -5.31 15.70 4.00
C MET A 192 -5.90 14.75 5.04
N GLN A 193 -5.32 13.58 5.22
CA GLN A 193 -5.84 12.57 6.14
C GLN A 193 -5.16 12.59 7.51
N LEU A 194 -3.86 12.91 7.58
CA LEU A 194 -3.08 12.78 8.81
C LEU A 194 -2.55 14.10 9.37
N GLU A 195 -2.30 15.12 8.54
CA GLU A 195 -1.82 16.41 9.01
C GLU A 195 -3.00 17.37 9.25
N GLU A 196 -2.99 18.06 10.39
CA GLU A 196 -4.05 19.03 10.75
C GLU A 196 -3.83 20.35 9.97
N ARG A 197 -4.34 20.42 8.73
CA ARG A 197 -4.26 21.65 7.93
C ARG A 197 -5.49 22.57 8.06
N THR A 198 -6.63 22.06 8.56
CA THR A 198 -7.92 22.76 8.49
C THR A 198 -8.63 22.89 9.84
N GLY A 199 -7.91 22.69 10.94
CA GLY A 199 -8.48 22.82 12.28
C GLY A 199 -9.15 21.53 12.81
N PRO A 200 -9.62 21.56 14.06
CA PRO A 200 -10.21 20.38 14.71
C PRO A 200 -11.45 19.89 13.95
N GLY A 201 -11.49 18.62 13.57
CA GLY A 201 -12.65 17.95 12.99
C GLY A 201 -12.65 17.77 11.49
N SER A 202 -11.66 18.27 10.74
CA SER A 202 -11.55 18.07 9.29
C SER A 202 -10.57 16.96 8.94
N THR A 203 -10.97 15.71 9.17
CA THR A 203 -10.23 14.55 8.65
C THR A 203 -10.92 14.03 7.41
N TRP A 204 -10.22 14.02 6.30
CA TRP A 204 -10.70 13.34 5.12
C TRP A 204 -10.55 11.82 5.28
N VAL A 205 -11.60 11.08 4.94
CA VAL A 205 -11.59 9.62 4.92
C VAL A 205 -11.51 9.12 3.48
N ALA A 206 -10.97 7.93 3.28
CA ALA A 206 -10.93 7.33 1.95
C ALA A 206 -12.35 7.13 1.37
N GLY A 207 -12.48 7.35 0.06
CA GLY A 207 -13.71 7.08 -0.67
C GLY A 207 -13.90 5.58 -0.90
N ASN A 208 -12.84 4.90 -1.32
CA ASN A 208 -12.78 3.45 -1.48
C ASN A 208 -12.44 2.80 -0.14
N CYS A 209 -13.46 2.44 0.64
CA CYS A 209 -13.23 1.81 1.93
C CYS A 209 -14.49 1.05 2.41
N PHE A 210 -14.26 -0.12 2.99
CA PHE A 210 -15.30 -0.97 3.56
C PHE A 210 -16.03 -0.29 4.72
N ASN A 211 -15.30 0.37 5.62
CA ASN A 211 -15.90 1.01 6.80
C ASN A 211 -15.20 2.31 7.19
N ARG A 212 -15.86 3.44 6.87
CA ARG A 212 -15.32 4.79 7.14
C ARG A 212 -15.26 5.14 8.62
N ALA A 213 -16.12 4.58 9.46
CA ALA A 213 -16.07 4.84 10.89
C ALA A 213 -14.81 4.20 11.51
N LEU A 214 -14.53 2.95 11.15
CA LEU A 214 -13.28 2.28 11.56
C LEU A 214 -12.05 2.97 10.98
N LEU A 215 -12.16 3.50 9.76
CA LEU A 215 -11.06 4.25 9.15
C LEU A 215 -10.69 5.50 9.97
N LEU A 216 -11.66 6.22 10.54
CA LEU A 216 -11.37 7.36 11.41
C LEU A 216 -10.50 6.95 12.61
N ASP A 217 -10.82 5.83 13.25
CA ASP A 217 -10.02 5.31 14.38
C ASP A 217 -8.60 4.95 13.95
N VAL A 218 -8.45 4.35 12.76
CA VAL A 218 -7.15 4.05 12.17
C VAL A 218 -6.36 5.33 11.91
N LEU A 219 -6.98 6.34 11.27
CA LEU A 219 -6.34 7.62 10.95
C LEU A 219 -5.92 8.37 12.23
N PHE A 220 -6.71 8.35 13.30
CA PHE A 220 -6.32 8.97 14.58
C PHE A 220 -5.09 8.29 15.19
N LYS A 221 -5.00 6.96 15.13
CA LYS A 221 -3.80 6.22 15.57
C LYS A 221 -2.58 6.58 14.74
N LEU A 222 -2.73 6.63 13.40
CA LEU A 222 -1.64 7.00 12.48
C LEU A 222 -1.18 8.46 12.65
N ARG A 223 -2.09 9.40 12.92
CA ARG A 223 -1.73 10.78 13.30
C ARG A 223 -0.85 10.83 14.55
N TRP A 224 -1.20 10.04 15.53
CA TRP A 224 -0.41 9.93 16.76
C TRP A 224 0.98 9.38 16.47
N GLU A 225 1.08 8.32 15.67
CA GLU A 225 2.35 7.76 15.23
C GLU A 225 3.18 8.78 14.42
N LEU A 226 2.57 9.49 13.47
CA LEU A 226 3.23 10.54 12.70
C LEU A 226 3.79 11.65 13.61
N LYS A 227 3.03 12.13 14.61
CA LYS A 227 3.48 13.12 15.59
C LYS A 227 4.64 12.62 16.45
N ARG A 228 4.80 11.32 16.64
CA ARG A 228 5.93 10.68 17.34
C ARG A 228 7.15 10.46 16.46
N GLY A 229 7.08 10.83 15.19
CA GLY A 229 8.19 10.71 14.25
C GLY A 229 8.22 9.38 13.48
N SER A 230 7.15 8.55 13.54
CA SER A 230 7.05 7.37 12.71
C SER A 230 6.91 7.77 11.23
N LEU A 231 7.54 6.99 10.34
CA LEU A 231 7.37 7.13 8.90
C LEU A 231 6.07 6.42 8.49
N ILE A 232 5.12 7.16 7.94
CA ILE A 232 3.88 6.59 7.40
C ILE A 232 4.07 6.37 5.91
N LEU A 233 3.90 5.14 5.45
CA LEU A 233 4.25 4.66 4.13
C LEU A 233 3.02 4.07 3.40
N PRO A 234 2.19 4.90 2.78
CA PRO A 234 1.04 4.44 1.98
C PRO A 234 1.48 3.84 0.63
N THR A 235 0.67 2.95 0.07
CA THR A 235 0.92 2.39 -1.26
C THR A 235 0.79 3.46 -2.35
N HIS A 236 -0.12 4.40 -2.20
CA HIS A 236 -0.54 5.32 -3.27
C HIS A 236 -0.09 6.77 -3.09
N THR A 237 1.07 6.98 -2.48
CA THR A 237 1.63 8.34 -2.32
C THR A 237 3.09 8.41 -2.74
N TYR A 238 3.56 9.60 -3.12
CA TYR A 238 4.97 9.82 -3.49
C TYR A 238 5.86 10.19 -2.30
N GLU A 239 5.32 10.37 -1.09
CA GLU A 239 6.08 10.71 0.12
C GLU A 239 7.25 9.75 0.42
N PRO A 240 7.13 8.43 0.19
CA PRO A 240 8.26 7.53 0.39
C PRO A 240 9.51 7.93 -0.40
N PHE A 241 9.32 8.55 -1.59
CA PHE A 241 10.39 9.04 -2.46
C PHE A 241 10.71 10.51 -2.21
N ASP A 242 9.69 11.35 -2.19
CA ASP A 242 9.85 12.80 -2.14
C ASP A 242 10.24 13.30 -0.74
N ARG A 243 9.62 12.76 0.31
CA ARG A 243 9.81 13.18 1.71
C ARG A 243 10.87 12.33 2.43
N TYR A 244 10.73 11.02 2.35
CA TYR A 244 11.53 10.09 3.18
C TYR A 244 12.77 9.52 2.48
N LYS A 245 12.89 9.69 1.16
CA LYS A 245 14.04 9.24 0.34
C LYS A 245 14.34 7.73 0.47
N LEU A 246 13.31 6.91 0.64
CA LEU A 246 13.43 5.45 0.83
C LEU A 246 13.65 4.67 -0.47
N GLY A 247 13.65 5.33 -1.62
CA GLY A 247 13.84 4.72 -2.92
C GLY A 247 13.89 5.75 -4.03
N LYS A 248 13.92 5.28 -5.29
CA LYS A 248 13.92 6.13 -6.48
C LYS A 248 12.51 6.27 -7.05
N LYS A 249 12.00 7.49 -7.13
CA LYS A 249 10.80 7.79 -7.92
C LYS A 249 11.16 7.66 -9.42
N LEU A 250 10.49 6.76 -10.12
CA LEU A 250 10.80 6.44 -11.52
C LEU A 250 9.92 7.18 -12.52
N SER A 251 8.75 7.66 -12.09
CA SER A 251 7.87 8.53 -12.85
C SER A 251 7.15 9.49 -11.92
N ASP A 252 6.59 10.56 -12.47
CA ASP A 252 5.65 11.44 -11.79
C ASP A 252 4.69 11.98 -12.84
N LYS A 253 3.51 11.37 -12.90
CA LYS A 253 2.50 11.72 -13.90
C LYS A 253 1.48 12.73 -13.40
N ARG A 254 1.70 13.33 -12.23
CA ARG A 254 0.79 14.36 -11.69
C ARG A 254 0.66 15.55 -12.63
N SER A 255 1.77 15.97 -13.25
CA SER A 255 1.81 17.10 -14.18
C SER A 255 1.15 16.79 -15.54
N ASP A 256 1.06 15.52 -15.97
CA ASP A 256 0.47 15.15 -17.25
C ASP A 256 -1.05 15.40 -17.29
N TYR A 257 -1.65 15.68 -16.14
CA TYR A 257 -3.07 15.95 -15.95
C TYR A 257 -3.27 17.40 -15.48
N GLU A 258 -2.60 18.34 -16.14
CA GLU A 258 -2.75 19.77 -15.91
C GLU A 258 -4.23 20.21 -16.11
N GLY A 259 -4.74 20.86 -15.13
CA GLY A 259 -6.14 21.27 -14.96
C GLY A 259 -6.63 20.98 -13.54
N PHE A 260 -5.82 20.30 -12.76
CA PHE A 260 -5.99 20.26 -11.32
C PHE A 260 -5.36 21.53 -10.75
N PRO A 261 -6.14 22.40 -10.10
CA PRO A 261 -5.51 23.39 -9.26
C PRO A 261 -4.59 22.64 -8.31
N THR A 262 -3.31 22.94 -8.31
CA THR A 262 -2.50 22.76 -7.12
C THR A 262 -3.36 23.32 -6.01
N LEU A 263 -3.86 22.46 -5.14
CA LEU A 263 -4.56 22.95 -3.97
C LEU A 263 -3.53 23.70 -3.15
N ASP A 264 -3.42 25.03 -3.39
CA ASP A 264 -2.96 25.96 -2.38
C ASP A 264 -4.01 25.90 -1.26
N TRP A 265 -3.95 24.84 -0.48
CA TRP A 265 -4.77 24.66 0.69
C TRP A 265 -3.93 24.94 1.93
N PRO A 266 -4.39 25.81 2.81
CA PRO A 266 -5.67 26.54 2.78
C PRO A 266 -5.63 27.70 1.78
N PRO A 267 -6.79 28.12 1.21
CA PRO A 267 -6.89 29.41 0.53
C PRO A 267 -6.43 30.47 1.53
N LYS A 268 -5.53 31.36 1.07
CA LYS A 268 -5.01 32.47 1.86
C LYS A 268 -6.12 33.34 2.41
#